data_f77b264a2d99b7d4b08d4def59ca9311
#
_entry.id   f77b264a2d99b7d4b08d4def59ca9311
#
_cell.length_a   1.000
_cell.length_b   1.000
_cell.length_c   1.000
_cell.angle_alpha   90.00
_cell.angle_beta   90.00
_cell.angle_gamma   90.00
#
_symmetry.space_group_name_H-M   'P 1'
#
loop_
_entity.id
_entity.type
_entity.pdbx_description
1 polymer ?
#
loop_
_entity_poly.entity_id
_entity_poly.type
_entity_poly.pdbx_seq_one_letter_code
_entity_poly.pdbx_strand_id
1 'polypeptide(L)'
;MIMYAEGHANAFGFGIRDKAMKDFINYCNTYLRDMVFEPCYHVDFIFSADNFNGVDIIEIAELKSLWGQGIDEPYIALENVKVTANSITLMSPDKNPTLKITLPNGTTLIKFKSSQEEFKSLKTDGLITINIVGRCERNVWNGRVNPQIILEDYEIANKVEYYF
;
A
#
# COMPACT_ATOMS: atom_id res chain seq x y z
N MET A 1 32.47 -13.14 13.74
CA MET A 1 31.38 -12.29 14.31
C MET A 1 30.05 -13.03 14.22
N ILE A 2 29.51 -13.33 13.06
CA ILE A 2 28.28 -14.14 12.85
C ILE A 2 28.62 -15.63 13.07
N MET A 3 27.80 -16.34 13.82
CA MET A 3 27.96 -17.76 14.11
C MET A 3 27.21 -18.63 13.10
N TYR A 4 26.01 -18.19 12.73
CA TYR A 4 25.18 -18.79 11.69
C TYR A 4 24.25 -17.72 11.10
N ALA A 5 23.75 -17.97 9.91
CA ALA A 5 22.69 -17.19 9.27
C ALA A 5 21.82 -18.18 8.48
N GLU A 6 20.51 -18.14 8.71
CA GLU A 6 19.53 -19.04 8.12
C GLU A 6 18.30 -18.26 7.66
N GLY A 7 17.73 -18.61 6.52
CA GLY A 7 16.55 -17.98 5.97
C GLY A 7 16.62 -17.83 4.47
N HIS A 8 15.87 -16.86 3.96
CA HIS A 8 15.80 -16.53 2.53
C HIS A 8 15.93 -15.01 2.33
N ALA A 9 15.98 -14.56 1.07
CA ALA A 9 16.29 -13.17 0.73
C ALA A 9 15.44 -12.11 1.47
N ASN A 10 14.17 -12.42 1.75
CA ASN A 10 13.22 -11.48 2.35
C ASN A 10 13.10 -11.61 3.87
N ALA A 11 13.58 -12.69 4.47
CA ALA A 11 13.55 -12.91 5.90
C ALA A 11 14.61 -13.94 6.32
N PHE A 12 15.53 -13.53 7.18
CA PHE A 12 16.55 -14.42 7.73
C PHE A 12 16.85 -14.08 9.18
N GLY A 13 17.31 -15.10 9.92
CA GLY A 13 17.83 -14.96 11.26
C GLY A 13 19.33 -15.23 11.28
N PHE A 14 20.02 -14.64 12.22
CA PHE A 14 21.44 -14.95 12.45
C PHE A 14 21.77 -14.97 13.93
N GLY A 15 22.78 -15.71 14.28
CA GLY A 15 23.33 -15.74 15.63
C GLY A 15 24.67 -15.03 15.71
N ILE A 16 24.87 -14.25 16.77
CA ILE A 16 26.11 -13.53 17.03
C ILE A 16 26.49 -13.73 18.49
N ARG A 17 27.80 -13.76 18.80
CA ARG A 17 28.28 -13.83 20.18
C ARG A 17 28.09 -12.47 20.87
N ASP A 18 27.62 -12.46 22.12
CA ASP A 18 27.34 -11.24 22.90
C ASP A 18 28.50 -10.23 22.88
N LYS A 19 29.74 -10.72 23.07
CA LYS A 19 30.94 -9.85 23.02
C LYS A 19 31.24 -9.24 21.63
N ALA A 20 30.64 -9.74 20.57
CA ALA A 20 30.79 -9.20 19.20
C ALA A 20 29.62 -8.27 18.80
N MET A 21 28.60 -8.11 19.65
CA MET A 21 27.40 -7.33 19.34
C MET A 21 27.74 -5.86 19.08
N LYS A 22 28.56 -5.26 19.92
CA LYS A 22 28.95 -3.85 19.76
C LYS A 22 29.69 -3.59 18.46
N ASP A 23 30.62 -4.47 18.10
CA ASP A 23 31.39 -4.35 16.87
C ASP A 23 30.49 -4.57 15.64
N PHE A 24 29.53 -5.50 15.76
CA PHE A 24 28.54 -5.74 14.70
C PHE A 24 27.65 -4.52 14.48
N ILE A 25 27.11 -3.89 15.53
CA ILE A 25 26.32 -2.68 15.44
C ILE A 25 27.12 -1.54 14.80
N ASN A 26 28.37 -1.35 15.23
CA ASN A 26 29.25 -0.33 14.67
C ASN A 26 29.53 -0.59 13.18
N TYR A 27 29.75 -1.85 12.81
CA TYR A 27 29.94 -2.25 11.42
C TYR A 27 28.70 -1.92 10.59
N CYS A 28 27.50 -2.35 11.04
CA CYS A 28 26.25 -2.04 10.35
C CYS A 28 26.04 -0.52 10.20
N ASN A 29 26.21 0.25 11.27
CA ASN A 29 26.05 1.69 11.22
C ASN A 29 27.03 2.37 10.26
N THR A 30 28.23 1.82 10.07
CA THR A 30 29.20 2.35 9.13
C THR A 30 28.86 2.03 7.69
N TYR A 31 28.50 0.76 7.41
CA TYR A 31 28.25 0.31 6.04
C TYR A 31 26.85 0.66 5.52
N LEU A 32 25.86 0.81 6.43
CA LEU A 32 24.48 1.14 6.05
C LEU A 32 24.18 2.64 6.13
N ARG A 33 25.14 3.45 6.56
CA ARG A 33 24.93 4.91 6.78
C ARG A 33 24.36 5.62 5.57
N ASP A 34 24.89 5.31 4.41
CA ASP A 34 24.56 5.98 3.16
C ASP A 34 23.58 5.19 2.29
N MET A 35 23.05 4.08 2.84
CA MET A 35 22.02 3.29 2.16
C MET A 35 20.64 3.89 2.42
N VAL A 36 19.96 4.25 1.37
CA VAL A 36 18.56 4.68 1.41
C VAL A 36 17.69 3.44 1.18
N PHE A 37 16.84 3.14 2.16
CA PHE A 37 15.88 2.04 2.10
C PHE A 37 14.50 2.62 1.79
N GLU A 38 14.23 2.88 0.53
CA GLU A 38 12.90 3.29 0.09
C GLU A 38 12.08 2.05 -0.30
N PRO A 39 10.78 2.01 0.04
CA PRO A 39 9.90 0.98 -0.45
C PRO A 39 9.91 0.99 -1.98
N CYS A 40 10.17 -0.16 -2.59
CA CYS A 40 10.12 -0.32 -4.03
C CYS A 40 9.11 -1.41 -4.35
N TYR A 41 8.12 -1.08 -5.17
CA TYR A 41 7.10 -2.01 -5.60
C TYR A 41 7.27 -2.32 -7.08
N HIS A 42 7.33 -3.61 -7.41
CA HIS A 42 7.20 -4.05 -8.78
C HIS A 42 5.71 -4.14 -9.11
N VAL A 43 5.27 -3.34 -10.06
CA VAL A 43 3.87 -3.31 -10.49
C VAL A 43 3.72 -4.00 -11.85
N ASP A 44 2.69 -4.82 -11.97
CA ASP A 44 2.42 -5.58 -13.19
C ASP A 44 1.54 -4.79 -14.16
N PHE A 45 0.68 -3.90 -13.61
CA PHE A 45 -0.23 -3.08 -14.39
C PHE A 45 -0.25 -1.65 -13.85
N ILE A 46 -0.25 -0.68 -14.77
CA ILE A 46 -0.39 0.74 -14.44
C ILE A 46 -1.66 1.27 -15.14
N PHE A 47 -2.55 1.82 -14.34
CA PHE A 47 -3.78 2.45 -14.81
C PHE A 47 -3.76 3.95 -14.54
N SER A 48 -4.34 4.74 -15.45
CA SER A 48 -4.67 6.13 -15.15
C SER A 48 -6.09 6.21 -14.59
N ALA A 49 -6.28 6.98 -13.51
CA ALA A 49 -7.61 7.16 -12.90
C ALA A 49 -8.65 7.75 -13.86
N ASP A 50 -8.21 8.49 -14.88
CA ASP A 50 -9.11 9.10 -15.89
C ASP A 50 -9.69 8.04 -16.87
N ASN A 51 -8.98 6.93 -17.10
CA ASN A 51 -9.38 5.87 -18.03
C ASN A 51 -9.60 4.50 -17.35
N PHE A 52 -9.61 4.48 -16.03
CA PHE A 52 -9.70 3.29 -15.24
C PHE A 52 -11.13 2.74 -15.20
N ASN A 53 -11.28 1.44 -15.46
CA ASN A 53 -12.54 0.74 -15.35
C ASN A 53 -12.52 -0.23 -14.15
N GLY A 54 -13.53 -0.14 -13.28
CA GLY A 54 -13.65 -1.06 -12.14
C GLY A 54 -13.82 -2.53 -12.54
N VAL A 55 -14.26 -2.82 -13.75
CA VAL A 55 -14.35 -4.21 -14.26
C VAL A 55 -12.98 -4.86 -14.35
N ASP A 56 -11.96 -4.13 -14.80
CA ASP A 56 -10.59 -4.64 -14.91
C ASP A 56 -10.06 -5.14 -13.54
N ILE A 57 -10.43 -4.45 -12.47
CA ILE A 57 -10.06 -4.85 -11.10
C ILE A 57 -10.74 -6.17 -10.70
N ILE A 58 -12.01 -6.35 -11.08
CA ILE A 58 -12.75 -7.57 -10.79
C ILE A 58 -12.15 -8.74 -11.57
N GLU A 59 -11.84 -8.54 -12.86
CA GLU A 59 -11.25 -9.57 -13.72
C GLU A 59 -9.87 -10.02 -13.20
N ILE A 60 -9.00 -9.09 -12.82
CA ILE A 60 -7.73 -9.42 -12.21
C ILE A 60 -7.95 -10.20 -10.91
N ALA A 61 -8.85 -9.74 -10.03
CA ALA A 61 -9.14 -10.41 -8.76
C ALA A 61 -9.73 -11.82 -8.93
N GLU A 62 -10.40 -12.11 -10.05
CA GLU A 62 -10.93 -13.44 -10.37
C GLU A 62 -9.83 -14.47 -10.65
N LEU A 63 -8.64 -14.03 -11.02
CA LEU A 63 -7.48 -14.89 -11.24
C LEU A 63 -6.82 -15.38 -9.93
N LYS A 64 -7.38 -15.03 -8.76
CA LYS A 64 -6.81 -15.32 -7.42
C LYS A 64 -6.45 -16.81 -7.22
N SER A 65 -7.15 -17.72 -7.88
CA SER A 65 -6.86 -19.16 -7.81
C SER A 65 -5.56 -19.58 -8.52
N LEU A 66 -4.99 -18.71 -9.34
CA LEU A 66 -3.73 -18.95 -10.05
C LEU A 66 -2.51 -18.52 -9.23
N TRP A 67 -2.70 -17.69 -8.22
CA TRP A 67 -1.62 -17.13 -7.43
C TRP A 67 -1.23 -18.05 -6.27
N GLY A 68 0.08 -18.14 -6.00
CA GLY A 68 0.64 -19.00 -4.97
C GLY A 68 2.12 -19.22 -5.18
N GLN A 69 2.59 -20.42 -4.93
CA GLN A 69 3.99 -20.74 -5.07
C GLN A 69 4.45 -20.64 -6.54
N GLY A 70 5.31 -19.66 -6.82
CA GLY A 70 5.89 -19.43 -8.15
C GLY A 70 5.08 -18.48 -9.06
N ILE A 71 3.90 -18.05 -8.65
CA ILE A 71 3.12 -17.01 -9.32
C ILE A 71 2.60 -16.06 -8.26
N ASP A 72 3.26 -14.92 -8.11
CA ASP A 72 2.89 -13.92 -7.10
C ASP A 72 1.58 -13.20 -7.47
N GLU A 73 0.85 -12.74 -6.46
CA GLU A 73 -0.30 -11.88 -6.65
C GLU A 73 0.16 -10.55 -7.26
N PRO A 74 -0.43 -10.11 -8.40
CA PRO A 74 0.03 -8.91 -9.07
C PRO A 74 -0.26 -7.65 -8.25
N TYR A 75 0.70 -6.74 -8.26
CA TYR A 75 0.51 -5.36 -7.84
C TYR A 75 0.04 -4.50 -9.02
N ILE A 76 -0.89 -3.63 -8.75
CA ILE A 76 -1.30 -2.58 -9.67
C ILE A 76 -0.93 -1.22 -9.13
N ALA A 77 -0.59 -0.29 -10.03
CA ALA A 77 -0.55 1.13 -9.72
C ALA A 77 -1.76 1.82 -10.37
N LEU A 78 -2.34 2.78 -9.66
CA LEU A 78 -3.36 3.68 -10.21
C LEU A 78 -2.87 5.11 -10.01
N GLU A 79 -2.63 5.80 -11.13
CA GLU A 79 -2.08 7.14 -11.14
C GLU A 79 -3.16 8.22 -11.26
N ASN A 80 -2.86 9.41 -10.72
CA ASN A 80 -3.70 10.60 -10.82
C ASN A 80 -5.10 10.46 -10.19
N VAL A 81 -5.21 9.71 -9.10
CA VAL A 81 -6.46 9.53 -8.36
C VAL A 81 -6.84 10.83 -7.67
N LYS A 82 -7.95 11.43 -8.08
CA LYS A 82 -8.50 12.64 -7.47
C LYS A 82 -9.33 12.30 -6.24
N VAL A 83 -8.94 12.83 -5.10
CA VAL A 83 -9.53 12.56 -3.79
C VAL A 83 -10.01 13.85 -3.15
N THR A 84 -11.23 13.85 -2.63
CA THR A 84 -11.82 14.96 -1.88
C THR A 84 -12.20 14.50 -0.47
N ALA A 85 -12.41 15.44 0.45
CA ALA A 85 -12.82 15.13 1.81
C ALA A 85 -14.06 14.21 1.90
N ASN A 86 -15.00 14.35 0.95
CA ASN A 86 -16.24 13.57 0.91
C ASN A 86 -16.05 12.13 0.43
N SER A 87 -14.96 11.85 -0.30
CA SER A 87 -14.66 10.50 -0.80
C SER A 87 -13.92 9.63 0.23
N ILE A 88 -13.49 10.22 1.36
CA ILE A 88 -12.65 9.55 2.36
C ILE A 88 -13.44 9.29 3.65
N THR A 89 -13.32 8.07 4.16
CA THR A 89 -13.91 7.64 5.43
C THR A 89 -12.89 6.85 6.24
N LEU A 90 -12.81 7.10 7.55
CA LEU A 90 -12.07 6.26 8.49
C LEU A 90 -13.06 5.31 9.18
N MET A 91 -12.93 4.04 8.91
CA MET A 91 -13.74 2.98 9.53
C MET A 91 -13.04 2.44 10.77
N SER A 92 -13.81 2.02 11.77
CA SER A 92 -13.33 1.38 13.01
C SER A 92 -12.17 2.14 13.70
N PRO A 93 -12.29 3.46 13.96
CA PRO A 93 -11.17 4.30 14.35
C PRO A 93 -10.49 3.87 15.67
N ASP A 94 -11.23 3.16 16.55
CA ASP A 94 -10.75 2.82 17.89
C ASP A 94 -10.09 1.44 17.99
N LYS A 95 -10.35 0.53 17.04
CA LYS A 95 -9.85 -0.85 17.11
C LYS A 95 -8.88 -1.19 15.99
N ASN A 96 -9.37 -1.09 14.77
CA ASN A 96 -8.61 -1.40 13.56
C ASN A 96 -8.88 -0.32 12.53
N PRO A 97 -8.29 0.86 12.69
CA PRO A 97 -8.56 1.97 11.81
C PRO A 97 -8.24 1.60 10.37
N THR A 98 -9.23 1.78 9.51
CA THR A 98 -9.16 1.41 8.11
C THR A 98 -9.59 2.59 7.27
N LEU A 99 -8.70 3.07 6.43
CA LEU A 99 -8.99 4.13 5.48
C LEU A 99 -9.76 3.55 4.30
N LYS A 100 -10.87 4.19 3.96
CA LYS A 100 -11.66 3.89 2.76
C LYS A 100 -11.77 5.13 1.89
N ILE A 101 -11.39 5.01 0.63
CA ILE A 101 -11.60 6.03 -0.39
C ILE A 101 -12.56 5.46 -1.43
N THR A 102 -13.62 6.19 -1.75
CA THR A 102 -14.59 5.78 -2.77
C THR A 102 -14.41 6.62 -4.03
N LEU A 103 -14.11 5.98 -5.13
CA LEU A 103 -13.91 6.64 -6.42
C LEU A 103 -15.26 6.89 -7.12
N PRO A 104 -15.34 7.85 -8.07
CA PRO A 104 -16.57 8.18 -8.78
C PRO A 104 -17.19 7.01 -9.55
N ASN A 105 -16.38 6.07 -10.03
CA ASN A 105 -16.83 4.86 -10.72
C ASN A 105 -17.29 3.74 -9.78
N GLY A 106 -17.35 3.98 -8.47
CA GLY A 106 -17.77 3.02 -7.45
C GLY A 106 -16.67 2.09 -6.92
N THR A 107 -15.46 2.15 -7.49
CA THR A 107 -14.32 1.40 -6.94
C THR A 107 -13.94 1.93 -5.56
N THR A 108 -13.62 1.03 -4.65
CA THR A 108 -13.17 1.40 -3.31
C THR A 108 -11.70 1.06 -3.10
N LEU A 109 -10.95 2.01 -2.54
CA LEU A 109 -9.58 1.80 -2.08
C LEU A 109 -9.62 1.59 -0.58
N ILE A 110 -8.99 0.54 -0.08
CA ILE A 110 -8.99 0.16 1.34
C ILE A 110 -7.55 0.05 1.83
N LYS A 111 -7.21 0.82 2.86
CA LYS A 111 -5.93 0.70 3.56
C LYS A 111 -6.19 0.30 5.01
N PHE A 112 -5.78 -0.91 5.36
CA PHE A 112 -5.84 -1.40 6.73
C PHE A 112 -4.74 -0.80 7.60
N LYS A 113 -4.95 -0.79 8.91
CA LYS A 113 -3.99 -0.29 9.91
C LYS A 113 -3.58 1.18 9.68
N SER A 114 -4.48 1.98 9.13
CA SER A 114 -4.27 3.41 8.95
C SER A 114 -4.32 4.15 10.30
N SER A 115 -3.70 5.33 10.36
CA SER A 115 -3.76 6.16 11.55
C SER A 115 -4.79 7.30 11.41
N GLN A 116 -5.12 7.94 12.54
CA GLN A 116 -5.94 9.15 12.53
C GLN A 116 -5.22 10.34 11.89
N GLU A 117 -3.90 10.40 12.04
CA GLU A 117 -3.04 11.41 11.44
C GLU A 117 -3.03 11.26 9.91
N GLU A 118 -2.91 10.03 9.43
CA GLU A 118 -2.98 9.71 8.00
C GLU A 118 -4.33 10.11 7.40
N PHE A 119 -5.43 9.76 8.07
CA PHE A 119 -6.77 10.19 7.65
C PHE A 119 -6.89 11.71 7.57
N LYS A 120 -6.38 12.44 8.58
CA LYS A 120 -6.43 13.91 8.61
C LYS A 120 -5.56 14.54 7.53
N SER A 121 -4.42 13.93 7.19
CA SER A 121 -3.55 14.43 6.13
C SER A 121 -4.18 14.37 4.74
N LEU A 122 -5.02 13.36 4.51
CA LEU A 122 -5.76 13.18 3.27
C LEU A 122 -7.09 13.96 3.25
N LYS A 123 -7.74 14.12 4.40
CA LYS A 123 -9.04 14.81 4.51
C LYS A 123 -8.84 16.31 4.63
N THR A 124 -8.63 16.97 3.52
CA THR A 124 -8.47 18.44 3.42
C THR A 124 -9.65 19.07 2.70
N ASP A 125 -9.82 20.37 2.86
CA ASP A 125 -10.91 21.12 2.20
C ASP A 125 -10.70 21.32 0.69
N GLY A 126 -9.59 20.78 0.16
CA GLY A 126 -9.23 20.87 -1.24
C GLY A 126 -9.29 19.54 -1.99
N LEU A 127 -8.71 19.56 -3.18
CA LEU A 127 -8.50 18.41 -4.02
C LEU A 127 -7.07 17.88 -3.82
N ILE A 128 -6.94 16.62 -3.54
CA ILE A 128 -5.66 15.91 -3.50
C ILE A 128 -5.60 14.98 -4.71
N THR A 129 -4.44 14.92 -5.34
CA THR A 129 -4.13 13.89 -6.33
C THR A 129 -3.13 12.93 -5.70
N ILE A 130 -3.46 11.64 -5.70
CA ILE A 130 -2.60 10.59 -5.18
C ILE A 130 -2.28 9.56 -6.25
N ASN A 131 -1.10 8.96 -6.17
CA ASN A 131 -0.76 7.74 -6.86
C ASN A 131 -0.79 6.61 -5.84
N ILE A 132 -1.30 5.46 -6.22
CA ILE A 132 -1.45 4.32 -5.31
C ILE A 132 -0.81 3.06 -5.89
N VAL A 133 -0.37 2.19 -4.98
CA VAL A 133 -0.02 0.80 -5.28
C VAL A 133 -0.89 -0.10 -4.41
N GLY A 134 -1.40 -1.18 -4.99
CA GLY A 134 -2.25 -2.11 -4.27
C GLY A 134 -2.55 -3.38 -5.04
N ARG A 135 -3.42 -4.19 -4.46
CA ARG A 135 -3.86 -5.48 -5.00
C ARG A 135 -5.34 -5.46 -5.30
N CYS A 136 -5.73 -6.12 -6.39
CA CYS A 136 -7.12 -6.21 -6.80
C CYS A 136 -7.91 -7.16 -5.90
N GLU A 137 -9.10 -6.74 -5.50
CA GLU A 137 -10.00 -7.55 -4.67
C GLU A 137 -11.44 -7.41 -5.18
N ARG A 138 -12.26 -8.41 -4.91
CA ARG A 138 -13.71 -8.41 -5.14
C ARG A 138 -14.43 -8.27 -3.80
N ASN A 139 -15.15 -7.18 -3.64
CA ASN A 139 -16.01 -7.03 -2.48
C ASN A 139 -17.42 -7.52 -2.81
N VAL A 140 -17.79 -8.68 -2.26
CA VAL A 140 -19.13 -9.25 -2.46
C VAL A 140 -20.01 -8.89 -1.28
N TRP A 141 -21.03 -8.06 -1.52
CA TRP A 141 -21.97 -7.63 -0.50
C TRP A 141 -23.42 -7.69 -1.04
N ASN A 142 -24.29 -8.37 -0.32
CA ASN A 142 -25.70 -8.57 -0.70
C ASN A 142 -25.88 -9.06 -2.17
N GLY A 143 -25.03 -9.99 -2.60
CA GLY A 143 -25.06 -10.53 -3.96
C GLY A 143 -24.50 -9.61 -5.05
N ARG A 144 -24.01 -8.42 -4.69
CA ARG A 144 -23.35 -7.51 -5.64
C ARG A 144 -21.84 -7.61 -5.49
N VAL A 145 -21.16 -7.65 -6.64
CA VAL A 145 -19.70 -7.62 -6.72
C VAL A 145 -19.27 -6.19 -7.01
N ASN A 146 -18.44 -5.64 -6.14
CA ASN A 146 -17.89 -4.28 -6.31
C ASN A 146 -16.36 -4.35 -6.41
N PRO A 147 -15.77 -3.56 -7.32
CA PRO A 147 -14.32 -3.48 -7.44
C PRO A 147 -13.71 -2.84 -6.20
N GLN A 148 -12.66 -3.46 -5.70
CA GLN A 148 -11.92 -2.99 -4.54
C GLN A 148 -10.41 -3.13 -4.78
N ILE A 149 -9.63 -2.17 -4.31
CA ILE A 149 -8.17 -2.23 -4.29
C ILE A 149 -7.73 -2.18 -2.84
N ILE A 150 -7.00 -3.19 -2.40
CA ILE A 150 -6.33 -3.17 -1.10
C ILE A 150 -5.04 -2.40 -1.27
N LEU A 151 -4.97 -1.22 -0.67
CA LEU A 151 -3.78 -0.37 -0.75
C LEU A 151 -2.63 -0.97 0.03
N GLU A 152 -1.50 -1.08 -0.61
CA GLU A 152 -0.22 -1.33 0.04
C GLU A 152 0.43 -0.01 0.45
N ASP A 153 0.49 0.93 -0.51
CA ASP A 153 1.06 2.25 -0.29
C ASP A 153 0.42 3.31 -1.20
N TYR A 154 0.68 4.59 -0.90
CA TYR A 154 0.31 5.71 -1.76
C TYR A 154 1.22 6.90 -1.52
N GLU A 155 1.33 7.76 -2.51
CA GLU A 155 2.00 9.06 -2.43
C GLU A 155 1.05 10.20 -2.82
N ILE A 156 1.23 11.37 -2.22
CA ILE A 156 0.49 12.57 -2.59
C ILE A 156 1.27 13.26 -3.72
N ALA A 157 0.75 13.15 -4.95
CA ALA A 157 1.37 13.75 -6.12
C ALA A 157 1.11 15.25 -6.21
N ASN A 158 -0.08 15.71 -5.81
CA ASN A 158 -0.43 17.14 -5.79
C ASN A 158 -1.52 17.42 -4.75
N LYS A 159 -1.46 18.60 -4.14
CA LYS A 159 -2.46 19.10 -3.19
C LYS A 159 -2.86 20.54 -3.57
N VAL A 160 -4.12 20.72 -3.89
CA VAL A 160 -4.69 22.06 -4.17
C VAL A 160 -5.57 22.43 -2.99
N GLU A 161 -5.22 23.50 -2.29
CA GLU A 161 -6.01 24.06 -1.19
C GLU A 161 -6.81 25.26 -1.72
N TYR A 162 -8.11 25.26 -1.44
CA TYR A 162 -8.99 26.39 -1.74
C TYR A 162 -9.10 27.25 -0.49
N TYR A 163 -8.66 28.50 -0.58
CA TYR A 163 -8.86 29.51 0.47
C TYR A 163 -10.08 30.36 0.07
N PHE A 164 -11.12 30.30 0.91
CA PHE A 164 -12.32 31.12 0.75
C PHE A 164 -12.33 32.25 1.77
#